data_711ba24c092239f8628df6b2983b3452
#
_entry.id   711ba24c092239f8628df6b2983b3452
#
_cell.length_a   1.000
_cell.length_b   1.000
_cell.length_c   1.000
_cell.angle_alpha   90.00
_cell.angle_beta   90.00
_cell.angle_gamma   90.00
#
_symmetry.space_group_name_H-M   'P 1'
#
loop_
_entity.id
_entity.type
_entity.pdbx_description
1 polymer ?
#
loop_
_entity_poly.entity_id
_entity_poly.type
_entity_poly.pdbx_seq_one_letter_code
_entity_poly.pdbx_strand_id
1 'polypeptide(L)'
;MPEGAANRILAFMSSKPAVSTVFRCALSAAALLFAGLCAPFAHAWGNEGHRMVNRLAASSLPADVPAFLRSKDAIDEIEYLGPEPDRWRSPAEPELNAAQAPEHFIDLELADALGPLPRKRLDFEGKVFAAGQRPEKIGLQPWVTDEVWERLKAAMREYRGLQAKGQDTKPVEQAILFYCGWLGHYVGDGSQPLHTTVQYNGWTGPNPNGYTTAHQIHWQFEGPFVGANIHAADVEPKMTPAKAIDGDIFDAYVAYLRHTATYVEKVYQLEKAGGFVGAGSAESRDFTADRIAAGASMLRDMIYTAWVDSAQPVADPYAGK
;
A
#
# COMPACT_ATOMS: atom_id res chain seq x y z
N MET A 1 58.53 -6.44 -82.35
CA MET A 1 57.46 -6.35 -83.35
C MET A 1 56.43 -7.43 -83.07
N PRO A 2 55.15 -7.13 -83.24
CA PRO A 2 54.30 -6.08 -82.63
C PRO A 2 53.14 -6.69 -81.85
N GLU A 3 52.49 -5.84 -81.08
CA GLU A 3 51.05 -5.50 -81.13
C GLU A 3 50.09 -6.61 -80.71
N GLY A 4 49.17 -6.40 -79.82
CA GLY A 4 48.07 -5.56 -79.87
C GLY A 4 47.27 -5.53 -78.55
N ALA A 5 46.89 -4.34 -78.26
CA ALA A 5 46.00 -4.00 -77.16
C ALA A 5 44.56 -4.46 -77.41
N ALA A 6 43.89 -4.96 -76.40
CA ALA A 6 42.44 -4.96 -76.36
C ALA A 6 41.91 -4.59 -74.94
N ASN A 7 41.36 -3.43 -74.93
CA ASN A 7 40.56 -2.84 -73.80
C ASN A 7 39.44 -3.80 -73.39
N ARG A 8 39.38 -4.16 -72.09
CA ARG A 8 38.16 -4.66 -71.48
C ARG A 8 37.76 -3.73 -70.31
N ILE A 9 36.75 -3.01 -70.59
CA ILE A 9 36.03 -2.21 -69.59
C ILE A 9 35.32 -3.18 -68.62
N LEU A 10 35.76 -3.22 -67.36
CA LEU A 10 35.05 -3.91 -66.27
C LEU A 10 34.05 -2.99 -65.72
N ALA A 11 32.76 -3.30 -65.94
CA ALA A 11 31.63 -2.68 -65.23
C ALA A 11 31.65 -3.09 -63.76
N PHE A 12 31.87 -2.13 -62.90
CA PHE A 12 31.71 -2.29 -61.43
C PHE A 12 30.22 -2.30 -61.10
N MET A 13 29.65 -3.49 -60.88
CA MET A 13 28.34 -3.63 -60.27
C MET A 13 28.46 -3.33 -58.79
N SER A 14 27.95 -2.17 -58.37
CA SER A 14 27.76 -1.78 -56.99
C SER A 14 26.73 -2.69 -56.33
N SER A 15 27.18 -3.69 -55.57
CA SER A 15 26.34 -4.43 -54.64
C SER A 15 26.24 -3.67 -53.35
N LYS A 16 25.06 -3.05 -53.10
CA LYS A 16 24.72 -2.53 -51.77
C LYS A 16 24.65 -3.69 -50.78
N PRO A 17 25.28 -3.62 -49.60
CA PRO A 17 25.14 -4.66 -48.60
C PRO A 17 23.69 -4.69 -48.10
N ALA A 18 23.07 -5.84 -48.15
CA ALA A 18 21.82 -6.13 -47.46
C ALA A 18 22.09 -6.16 -45.96
N VAL A 19 22.18 -4.97 -45.35
CA VAL A 19 22.20 -4.84 -43.89
C VAL A 19 20.77 -5.04 -43.38
N SER A 20 20.43 -6.31 -43.29
CA SER A 20 19.94 -6.85 -42.03
C SER A 20 18.51 -6.53 -41.66
N THR A 21 17.59 -7.22 -42.29
CA THR A 21 16.27 -7.56 -41.71
C THR A 21 16.47 -8.27 -40.37
N VAL A 22 17.54 -9.05 -40.20
CA VAL A 22 17.88 -9.74 -38.93
C VAL A 22 18.21 -8.76 -37.80
N PHE A 23 18.90 -7.64 -38.10
CA PHE A 23 19.22 -6.62 -37.07
C PHE A 23 17.99 -5.81 -36.63
N ARG A 24 17.02 -5.59 -37.49
CA ARG A 24 15.76 -4.95 -37.17
C ARG A 24 14.85 -5.86 -36.34
N CYS A 25 14.78 -7.14 -36.61
CA CYS A 25 14.05 -8.11 -35.80
C CYS A 25 14.69 -8.32 -34.42
N ALA A 26 16.04 -8.31 -34.31
CA ALA A 26 16.71 -8.42 -33.01
C ALA A 26 16.49 -7.19 -32.10
N LEU A 27 16.47 -5.97 -32.65
CA LEU A 27 16.15 -4.75 -31.91
C LEU A 27 14.69 -4.69 -31.50
N SER A 28 13.76 -5.17 -32.33
CA SER A 28 12.34 -5.25 -31.99
C SER A 28 12.05 -6.31 -30.92
N ALA A 29 12.75 -7.46 -30.96
CA ALA A 29 12.65 -8.51 -29.97
C ALA A 29 13.26 -8.07 -28.61
N ALA A 30 14.37 -7.34 -28.62
CA ALA A 30 14.97 -6.77 -27.40
C ALA A 30 14.10 -5.69 -26.79
N ALA A 31 13.44 -4.84 -27.60
CA ALA A 31 12.50 -3.83 -27.10
C ALA A 31 11.24 -4.46 -26.50
N LEU A 32 10.74 -5.56 -27.07
CA LEU A 32 9.60 -6.32 -26.51
C LEU A 32 9.98 -7.11 -25.25
N LEU A 33 11.20 -7.60 -25.14
CA LEU A 33 11.71 -8.25 -23.92
C LEU A 33 11.97 -7.22 -22.80
N PHE A 34 12.37 -5.99 -23.12
CA PHE A 34 12.55 -4.92 -22.13
C PHE A 34 11.20 -4.32 -21.65
N ALA A 35 10.18 -4.30 -22.51
CA ALA A 35 8.84 -3.87 -22.12
C ALA A 35 8.11 -4.89 -21.22
N GLY A 36 8.51 -6.16 -21.26
CA GLY A 36 7.95 -7.22 -20.39
C GLY A 36 8.57 -7.27 -18.99
N LEU A 37 9.66 -6.53 -18.71
CA LEU A 37 10.35 -6.54 -17.41
C LEU A 37 9.97 -5.36 -16.50
N CYS A 38 9.17 -4.42 -17.00
CA CYS A 38 8.58 -3.34 -16.22
C CYS A 38 7.09 -3.58 -16.04
N ALA A 39 6.69 -4.71 -15.47
CA ALA A 39 5.38 -4.75 -14.82
C ALA A 39 5.45 -3.76 -13.64
N PRO A 40 4.67 -2.67 -13.62
CA PRO A 40 4.62 -1.82 -12.45
C PRO A 40 4.18 -2.69 -11.28
N PHE A 41 4.99 -2.71 -10.22
CA PHE A 41 4.57 -3.32 -8.96
C PHE A 41 3.25 -2.64 -8.58
N ALA A 42 2.23 -3.42 -8.28
CA ALA A 42 1.00 -2.90 -7.71
C ALA A 42 1.35 -2.33 -6.32
N HIS A 43 1.32 -1.02 -6.21
CA HIS A 43 1.46 -0.30 -4.95
C HIS A 43 0.05 0.05 -4.49
N ALA A 44 -0.35 -0.38 -3.29
CA ALA A 44 -1.63 -0.01 -2.71
C ALA A 44 -1.81 1.51 -2.70
N TRP A 45 -2.97 2.00 -3.07
CA TRP A 45 -3.28 3.44 -3.27
C TRP A 45 -2.24 4.26 -4.05
N GLY A 46 -1.19 3.65 -4.57
CA GLY A 46 -0.04 4.32 -5.16
C GLY A 46 0.59 5.36 -4.23
N ASN A 47 1.68 5.99 -4.65
CA ASN A 47 2.34 7.00 -3.82
C ASN A 47 1.39 8.15 -3.41
N GLU A 48 0.54 8.62 -4.31
CA GLU A 48 -0.32 9.79 -4.07
C GLU A 48 -1.44 9.48 -3.07
N GLY A 49 -2.04 8.31 -3.14
CA GLY A 49 -3.11 7.92 -2.22
C GLY A 49 -2.58 7.71 -0.79
N HIS A 50 -1.43 7.04 -0.61
CA HIS A 50 -0.81 6.89 0.72
C HIS A 50 -0.38 8.25 1.32
N ARG A 51 0.20 9.13 0.50
CA ARG A 51 0.51 10.49 0.93
C ARG A 51 -0.74 11.23 1.40
N MET A 52 -1.83 11.11 0.64
CA MET A 52 -3.10 11.76 0.96
C MET A 52 -3.70 11.24 2.26
N VAL A 53 -3.74 9.91 2.46
CA VAL A 53 -4.19 9.29 3.72
C VAL A 53 -3.40 9.84 4.90
N ASN A 54 -2.08 9.81 4.81
CA ASN A 54 -1.18 10.24 5.88
C ASN A 54 -1.30 11.74 6.18
N ARG A 55 -1.30 12.58 5.14
CA ARG A 55 -1.44 14.02 5.30
C ARG A 55 -2.75 14.42 5.95
N LEU A 56 -3.88 13.87 5.44
CA LEU A 56 -5.20 14.20 5.97
C LEU A 56 -5.40 13.70 7.41
N ALA A 57 -4.89 12.51 7.73
CA ALA A 57 -4.89 12.02 9.10
C ALA A 57 -4.10 12.93 10.04
N ALA A 58 -2.85 13.29 9.68
CA ALA A 58 -1.98 14.12 10.49
C ALA A 58 -2.53 15.55 10.67
N SER A 59 -3.05 16.16 9.59
CA SER A 59 -3.62 17.52 9.63
C SER A 59 -4.91 17.63 10.42
N SER A 60 -5.63 16.52 10.62
CA SER A 60 -6.90 16.48 11.37
C SER A 60 -6.79 15.92 12.79
N LEU A 61 -5.57 15.77 13.31
CA LEU A 61 -5.33 15.32 14.69
C LEU A 61 -5.96 16.30 15.71
N PRO A 62 -6.58 15.80 16.80
CA PRO A 62 -7.15 16.63 17.87
C PRO A 62 -6.13 17.55 18.54
N ALA A 63 -6.61 18.63 19.15
CA ALA A 63 -5.75 19.66 19.71
C ALA A 63 -4.97 19.22 20.97
N ASP A 64 -5.39 18.16 21.62
CA ASP A 64 -4.82 17.59 22.85
C ASP A 64 -3.66 16.60 22.60
N VAL A 65 -3.37 16.25 21.33
CA VAL A 65 -2.10 15.57 21.02
C VAL A 65 -0.91 16.54 21.14
N PRO A 66 0.34 16.03 21.31
CA PRO A 66 1.51 16.88 21.40
C PRO A 66 1.62 17.86 20.23
N ALA A 67 1.98 19.11 20.53
CA ALA A 67 2.00 20.20 19.55
C ALA A 67 2.95 19.91 18.36
N PHE A 68 4.06 19.18 18.59
CA PHE A 68 4.99 18.83 17.52
C PHE A 68 4.33 18.01 16.41
N LEU A 69 3.40 17.08 16.75
CA LEU A 69 2.68 16.25 15.78
C LEU A 69 1.78 17.05 14.84
N ARG A 70 1.37 18.26 15.24
CA ARG A 70 0.51 19.16 14.45
C ARG A 70 1.28 20.25 13.74
N SER A 71 2.61 20.22 13.81
CA SER A 71 3.45 21.16 13.08
C SER A 71 3.41 20.85 11.58
N LYS A 72 3.66 21.87 10.76
CA LYS A 72 3.73 21.67 9.30
C LYS A 72 4.80 20.65 8.93
N ASP A 73 5.97 20.72 9.55
CA ASP A 73 7.09 19.82 9.26
C ASP A 73 6.75 18.37 9.61
N ALA A 74 6.06 18.13 10.73
CA ALA A 74 5.59 16.79 11.11
C ALA A 74 4.54 16.25 10.12
N ILE A 75 3.60 17.08 9.68
CA ILE A 75 2.59 16.70 8.69
C ILE A 75 3.27 16.34 7.37
N ASP A 76 4.21 17.14 6.90
CA ASP A 76 4.95 16.89 5.66
C ASP A 76 5.82 15.62 5.75
N GLU A 77 6.40 15.32 6.91
CA GLU A 77 7.18 14.10 7.15
C GLU A 77 6.28 12.86 7.18
N ILE A 78 5.17 12.89 7.91
CA ILE A 78 4.20 11.79 7.96
C ILE A 78 3.64 11.52 6.56
N GLU A 79 3.32 12.55 5.79
CA GLU A 79 2.91 12.42 4.38
C GLU A 79 3.98 11.70 3.56
N TYR A 80 5.24 12.16 3.63
CA TYR A 80 6.37 11.57 2.88
C TYR A 80 6.57 10.09 3.20
N LEU A 81 6.36 9.68 4.44
CA LEU A 81 6.53 8.32 4.93
C LEU A 81 5.35 7.39 4.57
N GLY A 82 4.23 7.93 4.06
CA GLY A 82 3.08 7.11 3.67
C GLY A 82 3.44 5.94 2.74
N PRO A 83 4.16 6.14 1.64
CA PRO A 83 4.57 5.06 0.74
C PRO A 83 5.85 4.33 1.18
N GLU A 84 6.37 4.50 2.41
CA GLU A 84 7.65 3.90 2.83
C GLU A 84 7.68 2.37 2.76
N PRO A 85 6.67 1.61 3.25
CA PRO A 85 6.65 0.15 3.15
C PRO A 85 6.67 -0.37 1.71
N ASP A 86 6.10 0.35 0.76
CA ASP A 86 6.19 -0.01 -0.66
C ASP A 86 7.62 0.10 -1.21
N ARG A 87 8.42 1.05 -0.71
CA ARG A 87 9.84 1.16 -1.07
C ARG A 87 10.66 -0.04 -0.61
N TRP A 88 10.22 -0.71 0.47
CA TRP A 88 10.86 -1.93 0.99
C TRP A 88 10.56 -3.17 0.13
N ARG A 89 9.59 -3.10 -0.77
CA ARG A 89 9.24 -4.15 -1.74
C ARG A 89 10.09 -4.10 -3.01
N SER A 90 11.29 -3.59 -2.89
CA SER A 90 12.24 -3.49 -3.99
C SER A 90 12.85 -4.86 -4.33
N PRO A 91 12.99 -5.23 -5.61
CA PRO A 91 13.75 -6.41 -6.02
C PRO A 91 15.24 -6.34 -5.67
N ALA A 92 15.76 -5.15 -5.39
CA ALA A 92 17.14 -4.96 -4.96
C ALA A 92 17.38 -5.45 -3.53
N GLU A 93 16.32 -5.52 -2.71
CA GLU A 93 16.32 -6.03 -1.34
C GLU A 93 15.40 -7.27 -1.23
N PRO A 94 15.77 -8.43 -1.79
CA PRO A 94 14.87 -9.56 -1.99
C PRO A 94 14.33 -10.16 -0.68
N GLU A 95 15.14 -10.21 0.37
CA GLU A 95 14.72 -10.74 1.67
C GLU A 95 13.71 -9.80 2.36
N LEU A 96 13.95 -8.49 2.28
CA LEU A 96 13.04 -7.50 2.81
C LEU A 96 11.72 -7.50 2.04
N ASN A 97 11.79 -7.55 0.70
CA ASN A 97 10.61 -7.67 -0.15
C ASN A 97 9.77 -8.91 0.20
N ALA A 98 10.43 -10.07 0.36
CA ALA A 98 9.74 -11.31 0.73
C ALA A 98 9.04 -11.22 2.10
N ALA A 99 9.66 -10.55 3.06
CA ALA A 99 9.08 -10.35 4.40
C ALA A 99 7.91 -9.36 4.38
N GLN A 100 8.04 -8.27 3.61
CA GLN A 100 7.06 -7.18 3.60
C GLN A 100 5.85 -7.45 2.71
N ALA A 101 5.99 -8.19 1.61
CA ALA A 101 4.90 -8.41 0.66
C ALA A 101 3.59 -8.91 1.32
N PRO A 102 3.58 -9.90 2.26
CA PRO A 102 2.36 -10.36 2.90
C PRO A 102 1.78 -9.38 3.94
N GLU A 103 2.51 -8.35 4.32
CA GLU A 103 2.06 -7.38 5.32
C GLU A 103 1.10 -6.33 4.76
N HIS A 104 0.96 -6.23 3.42
CA HIS A 104 0.12 -5.26 2.73
C HIS A 104 -1.34 -5.69 2.56
N PHE A 105 -1.68 -6.95 2.83
CA PHE A 105 -3.02 -7.48 2.55
C PHE A 105 -3.43 -8.57 3.53
N ILE A 106 -4.70 -8.93 3.46
CA ILE A 106 -5.26 -10.16 4.01
C ILE A 106 -6.38 -10.68 3.12
N ASP A 107 -6.24 -11.91 2.62
CA ASP A 107 -7.32 -12.60 1.92
C ASP A 107 -8.29 -13.18 2.96
N LEU A 108 -9.30 -12.40 3.34
CA LEU A 108 -10.23 -12.73 4.42
C LEU A 108 -10.94 -14.08 4.18
N GLU A 109 -11.24 -14.41 2.93
CA GLU A 109 -11.87 -15.69 2.59
C GLU A 109 -10.98 -16.88 2.99
N LEU A 110 -9.66 -16.77 2.78
CA LEU A 110 -8.70 -17.81 3.14
C LEU A 110 -8.44 -17.83 4.66
N ALA A 111 -8.33 -16.66 5.25
CA ALA A 111 -8.11 -16.52 6.68
C ALA A 111 -9.30 -17.05 7.49
N ASP A 112 -10.54 -16.75 7.08
CA ASP A 112 -11.76 -17.19 7.74
C ASP A 112 -12.00 -18.71 7.61
N ALA A 113 -11.53 -19.32 6.53
CA ALA A 113 -11.56 -20.78 6.36
C ALA A 113 -10.74 -21.51 7.44
N LEU A 114 -9.79 -20.83 8.09
CA LEU A 114 -9.00 -21.35 9.22
C LEU A 114 -9.68 -21.09 10.58
N GLY A 115 -10.86 -20.46 10.61
CA GLY A 115 -11.59 -20.08 11.81
C GLY A 115 -11.16 -18.72 12.36
N PRO A 116 -11.62 -18.32 13.57
CA PRO A 116 -11.38 -16.99 14.11
C PRO A 116 -9.91 -16.59 14.10
N LEU A 117 -9.64 -15.32 13.74
CA LEU A 117 -8.29 -14.76 13.74
C LEU A 117 -7.75 -14.70 15.16
N PRO A 118 -6.62 -15.34 15.47
CA PRO A 118 -6.02 -15.23 16.80
C PRO A 118 -5.37 -13.85 16.99
N ARG A 119 -5.35 -13.38 18.23
CA ARG A 119 -4.74 -12.09 18.59
C ARG A 119 -3.24 -12.03 18.30
N LYS A 120 -2.54 -13.15 18.41
CA LYS A 120 -1.08 -13.23 18.21
C LYS A 120 -0.74 -13.67 16.79
N ARG A 121 0.16 -12.94 16.14
CA ARG A 121 0.69 -13.26 14.80
C ARG A 121 1.21 -14.70 14.71
N LEU A 122 2.05 -15.11 15.65
CA LEU A 122 2.64 -16.46 15.64
C LEU A 122 1.61 -17.57 15.77
N ASP A 123 0.51 -17.33 16.50
CA ASP A 123 -0.59 -18.31 16.60
C ASP A 123 -1.34 -18.44 15.26
N PHE A 124 -1.49 -17.34 14.52
CA PHE A 124 -2.05 -17.36 13.16
C PHE A 124 -1.13 -18.09 12.18
N GLU A 125 0.15 -17.73 12.14
CA GLU A 125 1.13 -18.40 11.28
C GLU A 125 1.18 -19.90 11.58
N GLY A 126 1.15 -20.31 12.86
CA GLY A 126 1.07 -21.70 13.28
C GLY A 126 -0.17 -22.42 12.75
N LYS A 127 -1.36 -21.77 12.78
CA LYS A 127 -2.59 -22.30 12.20
C LYS A 127 -2.48 -22.50 10.68
N VAL A 128 -1.91 -21.50 9.99
CA VAL A 128 -1.71 -21.55 8.54
C VAL A 128 -0.80 -22.71 8.14
N PHE A 129 0.35 -22.89 8.83
CA PHE A 129 1.27 -23.99 8.57
C PHE A 129 0.62 -25.35 8.90
N ALA A 130 -0.13 -25.46 9.99
CA ALA A 130 -0.84 -26.68 10.34
C ALA A 130 -1.89 -27.07 9.29
N ALA A 131 -2.46 -26.10 8.56
CA ALA A 131 -3.37 -26.33 7.44
C ALA A 131 -2.65 -26.62 6.11
N GLY A 132 -1.32 -26.75 6.10
CA GLY A 132 -0.51 -26.98 4.89
C GLY A 132 -0.44 -25.76 3.96
N GLN A 133 -0.75 -24.58 4.46
CA GLN A 133 -0.73 -23.32 3.70
C GLN A 133 0.48 -22.47 4.09
N ARG A 134 0.61 -21.33 3.44
CA ARG A 134 1.71 -20.38 3.65
C ARG A 134 1.15 -19.00 4.02
N PRO A 135 1.63 -18.37 5.11
CA PRO A 135 1.18 -17.03 5.52
C PRO A 135 1.32 -15.99 4.40
N GLU A 136 2.35 -16.11 3.56
CA GLU A 136 2.62 -15.21 2.44
C GLU A 136 1.52 -15.26 1.35
N LYS A 137 0.63 -16.25 1.40
CA LYS A 137 -0.49 -16.40 0.46
C LYS A 137 -1.82 -15.97 1.04
N ILE A 138 -1.88 -15.74 2.34
CA ILE A 138 -3.10 -15.33 3.05
C ILE A 138 -3.00 -13.86 3.45
N GLY A 139 -1.78 -13.40 3.75
CA GLY A 139 -1.52 -12.04 4.23
C GLY A 139 -1.44 -11.94 5.75
N LEU A 140 -0.81 -10.87 6.21
CA LEU A 140 -0.46 -10.63 7.62
C LEU A 140 -0.81 -9.21 8.09
N GLN A 141 -1.53 -8.44 7.28
CA GLN A 141 -1.81 -7.02 7.52
C GLN A 141 -2.40 -6.70 8.91
N PRO A 142 -3.37 -7.46 9.48
CA PRO A 142 -3.92 -7.13 10.80
C PRO A 142 -2.86 -7.08 11.89
N TRP A 143 -1.93 -8.02 11.88
CA TRP A 143 -0.91 -8.16 12.93
C TRP A 143 0.19 -7.12 12.80
N VAL A 144 0.68 -6.87 11.60
CA VAL A 144 1.70 -5.82 11.41
C VAL A 144 1.15 -4.44 11.76
N THR A 145 -0.10 -4.16 11.39
CA THR A 145 -0.74 -2.88 11.74
C THR A 145 -0.81 -2.68 13.25
N ASP A 146 -1.24 -3.70 13.98
CA ASP A 146 -1.29 -3.67 15.45
C ASP A 146 0.12 -3.56 16.06
N GLU A 147 1.10 -4.30 15.56
CA GLU A 147 2.48 -4.23 16.03
C GLU A 147 3.10 -2.84 15.83
N VAL A 148 2.83 -2.17 14.70
CA VAL A 148 3.30 -0.79 14.46
C VAL A 148 2.56 0.20 15.35
N TRP A 149 1.26 0.01 15.55
CA TRP A 149 0.49 0.83 16.49
C TRP A 149 1.00 0.69 17.94
N GLU A 150 1.35 -0.51 18.40
CA GLU A 150 1.92 -0.71 19.72
C GLU A 150 3.30 -0.04 19.86
N ARG A 151 4.13 -0.04 18.81
CA ARG A 151 5.40 0.73 18.80
C ARG A 151 5.15 2.22 18.94
N LEU A 152 4.15 2.74 18.22
CA LEU A 152 3.74 4.15 18.32
C LEU A 152 3.29 4.49 19.74
N LYS A 153 2.41 3.68 20.34
CA LYS A 153 1.94 3.84 21.72
C LYS A 153 3.09 3.81 22.72
N ALA A 154 4.05 2.89 22.55
CA ALA A 154 5.22 2.78 23.40
C ALA A 154 6.13 4.03 23.29
N ALA A 155 6.37 4.53 22.07
CA ALA A 155 7.14 5.76 21.85
C ALA A 155 6.44 7.00 22.44
N MET A 156 5.12 7.08 22.33
CA MET A 156 4.33 8.16 22.97
C MET A 156 4.38 8.10 24.50
N ARG A 157 4.45 6.91 25.08
CA ARG A 157 4.64 6.74 26.52
C ARG A 157 6.03 7.22 26.95
N GLU A 158 7.08 6.89 26.19
CA GLU A 158 8.43 7.39 26.44
C GLU A 158 8.48 8.93 26.32
N TYR A 159 7.86 9.49 25.29
CA TYR A 159 7.74 10.95 25.15
C TYR A 159 7.15 11.61 26.42
N ARG A 160 6.04 11.07 26.96
CA ARG A 160 5.45 11.56 28.22
C ARG A 160 6.43 11.47 29.39
N GLY A 161 7.18 10.37 29.49
CA GLY A 161 8.17 10.15 30.55
C GLY A 161 9.33 11.14 30.49
N LEU A 162 9.86 11.40 29.30
CA LEU A 162 10.94 12.39 29.08
C LEU A 162 10.44 13.81 29.34
N GLN A 163 9.26 14.16 28.82
CA GLN A 163 8.65 15.48 29.02
C GLN A 163 8.43 15.78 30.50
N ALA A 164 7.91 14.81 31.26
CA ALA A 164 7.68 14.97 32.71
C ALA A 164 8.98 15.19 33.50
N LYS A 165 10.11 14.69 32.98
CA LYS A 165 11.44 14.86 33.58
C LYS A 165 12.20 16.09 33.04
N GLY A 166 11.62 16.85 32.12
CA GLY A 166 12.28 17.97 31.45
C GLY A 166 13.48 17.56 30.60
N GLN A 167 13.48 16.31 30.09
CA GLN A 167 14.53 15.75 29.27
C GLN A 167 14.26 16.03 27.78
N ASP A 168 15.32 15.87 26.94
CA ASP A 168 15.20 16.05 25.50
C ASP A 168 14.27 15.00 24.89
N THR A 169 13.22 15.49 24.19
CA THR A 169 12.21 14.64 23.53
C THR A 169 12.47 14.46 22.03
N LYS A 170 13.41 15.18 21.44
CA LYS A 170 13.66 15.17 19.99
C LYS A 170 13.87 13.78 19.38
N PRO A 171 14.70 12.90 19.97
CA PRO A 171 14.91 11.58 19.41
C PRO A 171 13.62 10.72 19.36
N VAL A 172 12.80 10.79 20.40
CA VAL A 172 11.54 10.02 20.44
C VAL A 172 10.46 10.66 19.57
N GLU A 173 10.45 12.01 19.38
CA GLU A 173 9.59 12.68 18.42
C GLU A 173 9.82 12.15 17.01
N GLN A 174 11.06 11.99 16.57
CA GLN A 174 11.40 11.41 15.26
C GLN A 174 10.88 9.97 15.12
N ALA A 175 11.04 9.14 16.15
CA ALA A 175 10.50 7.78 16.13
C ALA A 175 8.97 7.77 16.03
N ILE A 176 8.27 8.67 16.73
CA ILE A 176 6.82 8.82 16.67
C ILE A 176 6.38 9.20 15.25
N LEU A 177 7.04 10.18 14.60
CA LEU A 177 6.72 10.57 13.22
C LEU A 177 6.91 9.39 12.25
N PHE A 178 8.00 8.65 12.39
CA PHE A 178 8.26 7.47 11.58
C PHE A 178 7.16 6.40 11.76
N TYR A 179 6.77 6.09 13.01
CA TYR A 179 5.70 5.12 13.26
C TYR A 179 4.34 5.60 12.77
N CYS A 180 4.02 6.90 12.87
CA CYS A 180 2.80 7.45 12.29
C CYS A 180 2.75 7.26 10.77
N GLY A 181 3.84 7.56 10.08
CA GLY A 181 3.96 7.39 8.65
C GLY A 181 3.85 5.94 8.22
N TRP A 182 4.56 5.05 8.89
CA TRP A 182 4.55 3.61 8.65
C TRP A 182 3.17 2.99 8.90
N LEU A 183 2.55 3.30 10.04
CA LEU A 183 1.18 2.85 10.36
C LEU A 183 0.19 3.24 9.27
N GLY A 184 0.33 4.49 8.77
CA GLY A 184 -0.57 5.03 7.78
C GLY A 184 -0.57 4.29 6.45
N HIS A 185 0.55 3.66 6.09
CA HIS A 185 0.61 2.80 4.92
C HIS A 185 -0.39 1.63 5.04
N TYR A 186 -0.24 0.81 6.08
CA TYR A 186 -1.10 -0.36 6.25
C TYR A 186 -2.57 -0.02 6.51
N VAL A 187 -2.82 1.09 7.21
CA VAL A 187 -4.21 1.58 7.39
C VAL A 187 -4.80 2.07 6.08
N GLY A 188 -4.00 2.68 5.23
CA GLY A 188 -4.36 3.04 3.86
C GLY A 188 -4.70 1.80 3.03
N ASP A 189 -3.82 0.78 3.01
CA ASP A 189 -4.08 -0.50 2.37
C ASP A 189 -5.39 -1.12 2.84
N GLY A 190 -5.62 -1.09 4.16
CA GLY A 190 -6.85 -1.61 4.76
C GLY A 190 -8.13 -0.89 4.34
N SER A 191 -8.05 0.32 3.75
CA SER A 191 -9.21 1.02 3.19
C SER A 191 -9.52 0.60 1.75
N GLN A 192 -8.57 -0.02 1.07
CA GLN A 192 -8.66 -0.44 -0.32
C GLN A 192 -9.25 -1.86 -0.40
N PRO A 193 -10.45 -2.04 -0.99
CA PRO A 193 -11.15 -3.33 -0.94
C PRO A 193 -10.34 -4.50 -1.51
N LEU A 194 -9.52 -4.26 -2.53
CA LEU A 194 -8.74 -5.33 -3.16
C LEU A 194 -7.57 -5.82 -2.30
N HIS A 195 -7.24 -5.17 -1.19
CA HIS A 195 -6.29 -5.68 -0.19
C HIS A 195 -6.89 -6.61 0.85
N THR A 196 -8.20 -6.94 0.73
CA THR A 196 -8.93 -7.73 1.72
C THR A 196 -9.49 -9.04 1.17
N THR A 197 -9.09 -9.46 -0.04
CA THR A 197 -9.76 -10.53 -0.79
C THR A 197 -8.85 -11.25 -1.77
N VAL A 198 -9.15 -12.54 -2.01
CA VAL A 198 -8.57 -13.33 -3.12
C VAL A 198 -8.90 -12.75 -4.50
N GLN A 199 -9.89 -11.87 -4.60
CA GLN A 199 -10.29 -11.19 -5.84
C GLN A 199 -9.45 -9.93 -6.11
N TYR A 200 -8.24 -9.86 -5.59
CA TYR A 200 -7.44 -8.63 -5.57
C TYR A 200 -7.06 -8.09 -6.95
N ASN A 201 -6.88 -8.93 -7.97
CA ASN A 201 -6.42 -8.47 -9.29
C ASN A 201 -6.98 -9.31 -10.46
N GLY A 202 -8.29 -9.32 -10.60
CA GLY A 202 -9.05 -10.13 -11.54
C GLY A 202 -9.90 -11.16 -10.82
N TRP A 203 -11.18 -11.29 -11.26
CA TRP A 203 -12.13 -12.19 -10.60
C TRP A 203 -11.72 -13.65 -10.78
N THR A 204 -11.73 -14.40 -9.70
CA THR A 204 -11.41 -15.84 -9.67
C THR A 204 -12.63 -16.67 -9.30
N GLY A 205 -12.72 -17.92 -9.82
CA GLY A 205 -13.85 -18.82 -9.57
C GLY A 205 -15.10 -18.47 -10.39
N PRO A 206 -16.30 -18.90 -9.95
CA PRO A 206 -17.55 -18.61 -10.66
C PRO A 206 -17.79 -17.12 -10.84
N ASN A 207 -18.08 -16.70 -12.07
CA ASN A 207 -18.22 -15.30 -12.45
C ASN A 207 -19.55 -15.02 -13.20
N PRO A 208 -20.70 -15.16 -12.53
CA PRO A 208 -21.99 -14.94 -13.17
C PRO A 208 -22.22 -13.49 -13.62
N ASN A 209 -21.55 -12.55 -12.96
CA ASN A 209 -21.66 -11.12 -13.27
C ASN A 209 -20.72 -10.69 -14.40
N GLY A 210 -19.84 -11.56 -14.91
CA GLY A 210 -18.91 -11.26 -16.01
C GLY A 210 -17.94 -10.13 -15.65
N TYR A 211 -17.38 -10.14 -14.44
CA TYR A 211 -16.35 -9.20 -14.03
C TYR A 211 -15.03 -9.51 -14.73
N THR A 212 -14.14 -8.54 -14.80
CA THR A 212 -12.84 -8.72 -15.44
C THR A 212 -12.00 -9.81 -14.74
N THR A 213 -11.36 -10.64 -15.55
CA THR A 213 -10.35 -11.60 -15.10
C THR A 213 -8.93 -11.14 -15.48
N ALA A 214 -8.81 -9.96 -16.09
CA ALA A 214 -7.53 -9.35 -16.43
C ALA A 214 -6.82 -8.85 -15.16
N HIS A 215 -5.51 -9.13 -15.07
CA HIS A 215 -4.69 -8.74 -13.92
C HIS A 215 -4.24 -7.28 -13.99
N GLN A 216 -5.21 -6.34 -14.07
CA GLN A 216 -4.98 -4.91 -14.22
C GLN A 216 -5.84 -4.04 -13.31
N ILE A 217 -6.97 -4.55 -12.80
CA ILE A 217 -7.94 -3.77 -12.02
C ILE A 217 -7.31 -3.13 -10.79
N HIS A 218 -6.43 -3.86 -10.10
CA HIS A 218 -5.74 -3.40 -8.91
C HIS A 218 -4.92 -2.13 -9.22
N TRP A 219 -3.98 -2.25 -10.17
CA TRP A 219 -3.14 -1.14 -10.60
C TRP A 219 -3.94 0.04 -11.18
N GLN A 220 -4.99 -0.23 -11.99
CA GLN A 220 -5.82 0.81 -12.60
C GLN A 220 -6.53 1.64 -11.54
N PHE A 221 -7.10 0.97 -10.53
CA PHE A 221 -7.89 1.61 -9.49
C PHE A 221 -7.02 2.50 -8.59
N GLU A 222 -5.93 1.99 -8.07
CA GLU A 222 -5.14 2.65 -7.03
C GLU A 222 -4.02 3.57 -7.54
N GLY A 223 -3.48 3.32 -8.73
CA GLY A 223 -2.37 4.09 -9.27
C GLY A 223 -2.84 5.24 -10.16
N PRO A 224 -2.96 5.01 -11.48
CA PRO A 224 -3.25 6.10 -12.43
C PRO A 224 -4.57 6.81 -12.15
N PHE A 225 -5.61 6.07 -11.70
CA PHE A 225 -6.91 6.67 -11.45
C PHE A 225 -6.87 7.62 -10.25
N VAL A 226 -6.30 7.21 -9.13
CA VAL A 226 -6.16 8.07 -7.94
C VAL A 226 -5.28 9.27 -8.24
N GLY A 227 -4.08 9.06 -8.79
CA GLY A 227 -3.14 10.14 -9.05
C GLY A 227 -3.67 11.22 -10.01
N ALA A 228 -4.56 10.84 -10.95
CA ALA A 228 -5.10 11.78 -11.93
C ALA A 228 -6.42 12.44 -11.51
N ASN A 229 -7.19 11.84 -10.60
CA ASN A 229 -8.60 12.21 -10.44
C ASN A 229 -9.04 12.49 -9.00
N ILE A 230 -8.23 12.16 -7.99
CA ILE A 230 -8.63 12.31 -6.58
C ILE A 230 -7.73 13.32 -5.90
N HIS A 231 -8.32 14.32 -5.25
CA HIS A 231 -7.61 15.38 -4.56
C HIS A 231 -8.05 15.47 -3.10
N ALA A 232 -7.22 16.06 -2.25
CA ALA A 232 -7.53 16.22 -0.82
C ALA A 232 -8.88 16.91 -0.59
N ALA A 233 -9.25 17.87 -1.43
CA ALA A 233 -10.53 18.58 -1.35
C ALA A 233 -11.76 17.68 -1.61
N ASP A 234 -11.59 16.54 -2.31
CA ASP A 234 -12.65 15.57 -2.53
C ASP A 234 -12.79 14.62 -1.33
N VAL A 235 -11.70 14.40 -0.60
CA VAL A 235 -11.56 13.42 0.48
C VAL A 235 -11.91 14.03 1.84
N GLU A 236 -11.37 15.21 2.16
CA GLU A 236 -11.49 15.86 3.47
C GLU A 236 -12.95 15.99 3.95
N PRO A 237 -13.94 16.40 3.12
CA PRO A 237 -15.34 16.50 3.56
C PRO A 237 -15.99 15.16 3.91
N LYS A 238 -15.38 14.04 3.52
CA LYS A 238 -15.88 12.68 3.77
C LYS A 238 -15.29 12.05 5.04
N MET A 239 -14.30 12.69 5.66
CA MET A 239 -13.71 12.20 6.89
C MET A 239 -14.70 12.30 8.06
N THR A 240 -14.67 11.28 8.92
CA THR A 240 -15.49 11.28 10.14
C THR A 240 -14.92 12.23 11.19
N PRO A 241 -15.74 12.68 12.19
CA PRO A 241 -15.21 13.39 13.35
C PRO A 241 -14.14 12.56 14.09
N ALA A 242 -13.10 13.23 14.60
CA ALA A 242 -12.02 12.58 15.32
C ALA A 242 -12.52 11.98 16.66
N LYS A 243 -12.06 10.76 16.95
CA LYS A 243 -12.39 10.06 18.21
C LYS A 243 -11.29 9.08 18.59
N ALA A 244 -11.14 8.79 19.87
CA ALA A 244 -10.42 7.61 20.31
C ALA A 244 -11.25 6.34 19.98
N ILE A 245 -10.57 5.28 19.63
CA ILE A 245 -11.18 3.97 19.37
C ILE A 245 -11.41 3.28 20.72
N ASP A 246 -12.64 2.84 20.95
CA ASP A 246 -12.98 2.09 22.14
C ASP A 246 -12.61 0.60 21.99
N GLY A 247 -12.09 0.01 23.06
CA GLY A 247 -11.78 -1.42 23.11
C GLY A 247 -10.41 -1.79 22.55
N ASP A 248 -10.30 -3.01 22.05
CA ASP A 248 -9.04 -3.56 21.51
C ASP A 248 -8.80 -3.09 20.07
N ILE A 249 -7.60 -2.58 19.80
CA ILE A 249 -7.23 -2.01 18.50
C ILE A 249 -7.19 -3.07 17.41
N PHE A 250 -6.70 -4.27 17.70
CA PHE A 250 -6.68 -5.35 16.73
C PHE A 250 -8.10 -5.72 16.30
N ASP A 251 -9.02 -5.88 17.25
CA ASP A 251 -10.41 -6.22 16.95
C ASP A 251 -11.11 -5.11 16.17
N ALA A 252 -10.87 -3.84 16.51
CA ALA A 252 -11.38 -2.69 15.80
C ALA A 252 -10.82 -2.63 14.36
N TYR A 253 -9.53 -2.91 14.19
CA TYR A 253 -8.90 -2.92 12.87
C TYR A 253 -9.39 -4.10 12.01
N VAL A 254 -9.55 -5.29 12.57
CA VAL A 254 -10.15 -6.44 11.87
C VAL A 254 -11.58 -6.12 11.43
N ALA A 255 -12.38 -5.47 12.28
CA ALA A 255 -13.73 -5.04 11.92
C ALA A 255 -13.71 -4.02 10.76
N TYR A 256 -12.74 -3.10 10.76
CA TYR A 256 -12.51 -2.15 9.67
C TYR A 256 -12.18 -2.86 8.34
N LEU A 257 -11.27 -3.85 8.35
CA LEU A 257 -10.94 -4.66 7.15
C LEU A 257 -12.15 -5.42 6.62
N ARG A 258 -12.93 -6.03 7.52
CA ARG A 258 -14.18 -6.74 7.14
C ARG A 258 -15.21 -5.81 6.52
N HIS A 259 -15.33 -4.60 7.04
CA HIS A 259 -16.19 -3.59 6.44
C HIS A 259 -15.68 -3.20 5.05
N THR A 260 -14.38 -2.98 4.89
CA THR A 260 -13.77 -2.68 3.60
C THR A 260 -14.01 -3.79 2.58
N ALA A 261 -13.91 -5.06 2.99
CA ALA A 261 -14.17 -6.22 2.12
C ALA A 261 -15.58 -6.23 1.51
N THR A 262 -16.56 -5.64 2.18
CA THR A 262 -17.93 -5.53 1.63
C THR A 262 -18.02 -4.72 0.34
N TYR A 263 -16.98 -3.94 0.01
CA TYR A 263 -16.92 -3.11 -1.18
C TYR A 263 -16.18 -3.76 -2.37
N VAL A 264 -15.66 -4.98 -2.23
CA VAL A 264 -14.92 -5.68 -3.30
C VAL A 264 -15.76 -5.76 -4.58
N GLU A 265 -17.00 -6.21 -4.48
CA GLU A 265 -17.88 -6.31 -5.65
C GLU A 265 -18.20 -4.95 -6.26
N LYS A 266 -18.30 -3.90 -5.44
CA LYS A 266 -18.50 -2.52 -5.93
C LYS A 266 -17.33 -2.05 -6.79
N VAL A 267 -16.09 -2.37 -6.45
CA VAL A 267 -14.91 -2.05 -7.28
C VAL A 267 -15.05 -2.70 -8.66
N TYR A 268 -15.43 -3.99 -8.72
CA TYR A 268 -15.63 -4.70 -9.97
C TYR A 268 -16.80 -4.17 -10.80
N GLN A 269 -17.88 -3.74 -10.16
CA GLN A 269 -19.01 -3.08 -10.84
C GLN A 269 -18.58 -1.76 -11.48
N LEU A 270 -17.81 -0.96 -10.76
CA LEU A 270 -17.28 0.31 -11.27
C LEU A 270 -16.29 0.09 -12.41
N GLU A 271 -15.39 -0.88 -12.31
CA GLU A 271 -14.45 -1.25 -13.37
C GLU A 271 -15.21 -1.67 -14.64
N LYS A 272 -16.18 -2.58 -14.51
CA LYS A 272 -17.01 -3.07 -15.62
C LYS A 272 -17.76 -1.93 -16.33
N ALA A 273 -18.13 -0.88 -15.60
CA ALA A 273 -18.74 0.32 -16.16
C ALA A 273 -17.72 1.30 -16.78
N GLY A 274 -16.42 0.95 -16.83
CA GLY A 274 -15.36 1.83 -17.32
C GLY A 274 -14.99 2.95 -16.33
N GLY A 275 -15.36 2.78 -15.06
CA GLY A 275 -15.24 3.81 -14.02
C GLY A 275 -13.82 4.21 -13.66
N PHE A 276 -12.80 3.40 -14.00
CA PHE A 276 -11.39 3.68 -13.70
C PHE A 276 -10.56 4.03 -14.95
N VAL A 277 -11.21 4.36 -16.07
CA VAL A 277 -10.55 4.74 -17.32
C VAL A 277 -10.55 6.26 -17.48
N GLY A 278 -9.39 6.87 -17.70
CA GLY A 278 -9.25 8.32 -17.88
C GLY A 278 -9.77 9.11 -16.66
N ALA A 279 -10.73 10.01 -16.88
CA ALA A 279 -11.37 10.78 -15.81
C ALA A 279 -12.35 9.96 -14.95
N GLY A 280 -12.67 8.75 -15.38
CA GLY A 280 -13.65 7.89 -14.71
C GLY A 280 -15.07 8.48 -14.65
N SER A 281 -15.93 7.84 -13.88
CA SER A 281 -17.26 8.34 -13.58
C SER A 281 -17.28 9.20 -12.30
N ALA A 282 -18.32 10.02 -12.13
CA ALA A 282 -18.51 10.73 -10.86
C ALA A 282 -18.66 9.75 -9.68
N GLU A 283 -19.33 8.61 -9.91
CA GLU A 283 -19.51 7.57 -8.90
C GLU A 283 -18.19 6.91 -8.51
N SER A 284 -17.30 6.62 -9.48
CA SER A 284 -15.98 6.05 -9.15
C SER A 284 -15.08 7.03 -8.39
N ARG A 285 -15.10 8.32 -8.74
CA ARG A 285 -14.37 9.33 -7.99
C ARG A 285 -14.91 9.48 -6.57
N ASP A 286 -16.23 9.57 -6.41
CA ASP A 286 -16.87 9.68 -5.10
C ASP A 286 -16.58 8.47 -4.21
N PHE A 287 -16.69 7.26 -4.76
CA PHE A 287 -16.35 6.01 -4.08
C PHE A 287 -14.88 5.96 -3.66
N THR A 288 -13.97 6.35 -4.55
CA THR A 288 -12.54 6.33 -4.26
C THR A 288 -12.16 7.33 -3.17
N ALA A 289 -12.71 8.56 -3.26
CA ALA A 289 -12.53 9.58 -2.22
C ALA A 289 -13.06 9.11 -0.86
N ASP A 290 -14.20 8.39 -0.85
CA ASP A 290 -14.77 7.82 0.37
C ASP A 290 -13.86 6.73 0.99
N ARG A 291 -13.22 5.88 0.18
CA ARG A 291 -12.28 4.87 0.68
C ARG A 291 -11.01 5.50 1.25
N ILE A 292 -10.44 6.49 0.58
CA ILE A 292 -9.28 7.24 1.08
C ILE A 292 -9.64 8.00 2.38
N ALA A 293 -10.83 8.59 2.46
CA ALA A 293 -11.32 9.26 3.67
C ALA A 293 -11.49 8.28 4.85
N ALA A 294 -11.95 7.06 4.58
CA ALA A 294 -12.03 6.00 5.58
C ALA A 294 -10.62 5.64 6.11
N GLY A 295 -9.62 5.52 5.24
CA GLY A 295 -8.22 5.30 5.61
C GLY A 295 -7.67 6.44 6.47
N ALA A 296 -7.85 7.69 6.03
CA ALA A 296 -7.37 8.86 6.76
C ALA A 296 -8.05 9.02 8.13
N SER A 297 -9.36 8.74 8.21
CA SER A 297 -10.09 8.77 9.48
C SER A 297 -9.62 7.70 10.45
N MET A 298 -9.45 6.46 9.96
CA MET A 298 -8.97 5.34 10.78
C MET A 298 -7.55 5.58 11.29
N LEU A 299 -6.63 6.04 10.43
CA LEU A 299 -5.27 6.38 10.82
C LEU A 299 -5.22 7.47 11.89
N ARG A 300 -5.95 8.57 11.70
CA ARG A 300 -6.07 9.64 12.68
C ARG A 300 -6.55 9.11 14.03
N ASP A 301 -7.61 8.30 14.02
CA ASP A 301 -8.21 7.76 15.22
C ASP A 301 -7.27 6.77 15.92
N MET A 302 -6.51 5.97 15.18
CA MET A 302 -5.47 5.08 15.73
C MET A 302 -4.31 5.88 16.34
N ILE A 303 -3.81 6.93 15.67
CA ILE A 303 -2.76 7.81 16.24
C ILE A 303 -3.25 8.48 17.52
N TYR A 304 -4.47 9.00 17.49
CA TYR A 304 -5.10 9.62 18.67
C TYR A 304 -5.28 8.64 19.81
N THR A 305 -5.73 7.43 19.54
CA THR A 305 -5.88 6.36 20.54
C THR A 305 -4.53 5.97 21.14
N ALA A 306 -3.47 5.86 20.33
CA ALA A 306 -2.12 5.61 20.83
C ALA A 306 -1.65 6.70 21.81
N TRP A 307 -1.99 7.98 21.53
CA TRP A 307 -1.73 9.08 22.44
C TRP A 307 -2.52 8.96 23.74
N VAL A 308 -3.81 8.70 23.67
CA VAL A 308 -4.67 8.54 24.86
C VAL A 308 -4.19 7.36 25.72
N ASP A 309 -3.99 6.19 25.11
CA ASP A 309 -3.60 4.96 25.79
C ASP A 309 -2.16 4.99 26.32
N SER A 310 -1.30 5.81 25.72
CA SER A 310 0.07 5.99 26.23
C SER A 310 0.13 6.58 27.64
N ALA A 311 -0.95 7.20 28.11
CA ALA A 311 -1.08 7.73 29.46
C ALA A 311 -1.48 6.66 30.50
N GLN A 312 -1.95 5.49 30.07
CA GLN A 312 -2.40 4.44 30.97
C GLN A 312 -1.23 3.87 31.77
N PRO A 313 -1.41 3.60 33.08
CA PRO A 313 -0.38 2.93 33.87
C PRO A 313 -0.03 1.57 33.30
N VAL A 314 1.26 1.27 33.28
CA VAL A 314 1.73 -0.08 32.94
C VAL A 314 1.95 -0.85 34.25
N ALA A 315 1.33 -2.02 34.38
CA ALA A 315 1.59 -2.90 35.50
C ALA A 315 3.07 -3.30 35.48
N ASP A 316 3.76 -3.16 36.63
CA ASP A 316 5.13 -3.66 36.75
C ASP A 316 5.12 -5.20 36.62
N PRO A 317 5.73 -5.78 35.57
CA PRO A 317 5.76 -7.23 35.39
C PRO A 317 6.59 -7.96 36.44
N TYR A 318 7.33 -7.22 37.28
CA TYR A 318 8.17 -7.73 38.38
C TYR A 318 7.61 -7.39 39.76
N ALA A 319 6.47 -6.67 39.83
CA ALA A 319 5.82 -6.39 41.11
C ALA A 319 5.39 -7.71 41.76
N GLY A 320 6.05 -8.08 42.85
CA GLY A 320 5.72 -9.29 43.62
C GLY A 320 6.61 -10.53 43.34
N LYS A 321 7.73 -10.37 42.62
CA LYS A 321 8.76 -11.42 42.50
C LYS A 321 9.83 -11.27 43.55
#